data_2e8cf3924f9779bb1b8bbab68f940ebe
#
_entry.id   2e8cf3924f9779bb1b8bbab68f940ebe
#
_cell.length_a   1.000
_cell.length_b   1.000
_cell.length_c   1.000
_cell.angle_alpha   90.00
_cell.angle_beta   90.00
_cell.angle_gamma   90.00
#
_symmetry.space_group_name_H-M   'P 1'
#
loop_
_entity.id
_entity.type
_entity.pdbx_description
1 polymer ?
#
loop_
_entity_poly.entity_id
_entity_poly.type
_entity_poly.pdbx_seq_one_letter_code
_entity_poly.pdbx_strand_id
1 'polypeptide(L)'
;MLFKRWMNNNNEDRSYEDKLSDIKELTANADAIVIGAGAGLSTSAGFTYSGERFDKYFSDFKDRYKFTDMYSGGFYPYQTLEEHWAFWSRYIYINRYMDAPKPVYDNLYELVKDKDYFVITTNVDHCFQKAGFDKHRLYYTQGDYGLFQCSEPCHRKTYDNEDTIRKMVIAQGYEFKEDGSLYLPEGRTLKMTVPSELVPYCPECGKPMSMNLRADNTFVEDEGWHVAAKRYEHFLERHKNLNIVFIELGIGYNTPVIIKYPFWQMTDKWQHAHYICLNYGQAYAPDEIKDKSVCVNKDIDEIIRRLL
;
A
#
# COMPACT_ATOMS: atom_id res chain seq x y z
N MET A 1 5.94 -10.81 36.62
CA MET A 1 4.82 -10.02 37.21
C MET A 1 4.05 -9.20 36.16
N LEU A 2 4.55 -9.01 34.96
CA LEU A 2 3.91 -8.25 33.86
C LEU A 2 2.72 -8.99 33.22
N PHE A 3 2.80 -10.31 33.07
CA PHE A 3 1.72 -11.12 32.48
C PHE A 3 0.37 -11.04 33.20
N LYS A 4 0.32 -10.75 34.50
CA LYS A 4 -0.93 -10.64 35.29
C LYS A 4 -1.73 -9.34 35.02
N ARG A 5 -1.10 -8.30 34.44
CA ARG A 5 -1.77 -7.02 34.16
C ARG A 5 -2.66 -7.11 32.91
N TRP A 6 -2.31 -7.98 31.98
CA TRP A 6 -3.04 -8.19 30.71
C TRP A 6 -4.36 -8.98 30.87
N MET A 7 -4.44 -9.90 31.85
CA MET A 7 -5.60 -10.80 32.02
C MET A 7 -6.86 -10.15 32.59
N ASN A 8 -6.85 -8.89 33.02
CA ASN A 8 -7.95 -8.34 33.82
C ASN A 8 -8.67 -7.10 33.25
N ASN A 9 -8.39 -6.64 32.02
CA ASN A 9 -9.13 -5.50 31.46
C ASN A 9 -9.62 -5.81 30.04
N ASN A 10 -10.93 -5.77 29.85
CA ASN A 10 -11.57 -5.81 28.52
C ASN A 10 -10.95 -4.71 27.64
N ASN A 11 -10.43 -5.10 26.47
CA ASN A 11 -9.71 -4.22 25.53
C ASN A 11 -10.59 -3.04 25.04
N GLU A 12 -11.91 -3.15 25.18
CA GLU A 12 -12.89 -2.12 24.81
C GLU A 12 -12.95 -0.96 25.80
N ASP A 13 -12.68 -1.20 27.10
CA ASP A 13 -12.76 -0.18 28.17
C ASP A 13 -11.42 0.55 28.41
N ARG A 14 -10.36 0.18 27.70
CA ARG A 14 -9.04 0.81 27.91
C ARG A 14 -8.95 2.19 27.27
N SER A 15 -8.37 3.14 28.01
CA SER A 15 -8.15 4.49 27.48
C SER A 15 -7.21 4.48 26.27
N TYR A 16 -7.28 5.51 25.46
CA TYR A 16 -6.38 5.67 24.31
C TYR A 16 -4.90 5.73 24.75
N GLU A 17 -4.63 6.41 25.86
CA GLU A 17 -3.27 6.53 26.42
C GLU A 17 -2.73 5.17 26.91
N ASP A 18 -3.56 4.35 27.54
CA ASP A 18 -3.16 3.01 27.94
C ASP A 18 -2.81 2.14 26.71
N LYS A 19 -3.61 2.21 25.65
CA LYS A 19 -3.33 1.51 24.40
C LYS A 19 -2.03 1.95 23.76
N LEU A 20 -1.72 3.25 23.74
CA LEU A 20 -0.44 3.77 23.25
C LEU A 20 0.73 3.28 24.09
N SER A 21 0.57 3.27 25.42
CA SER A 21 1.60 2.73 26.34
C SER A 21 1.88 1.26 26.06
N ASP A 22 0.84 0.45 25.85
CA ASP A 22 1.01 -0.97 25.54
C ASP A 22 1.70 -1.18 24.18
N ILE A 23 1.32 -0.40 23.16
CA ILE A 23 1.98 -0.48 21.85
C ILE A 23 3.48 -0.17 22.00
N LYS A 24 3.84 0.88 22.75
CA LYS A 24 5.24 1.22 23.02
C LYS A 24 5.97 0.09 23.76
N GLU A 25 5.34 -0.51 24.78
CA GLU A 25 5.92 -1.62 25.53
C GLU A 25 6.10 -2.87 24.64
N LEU A 26 5.07 -3.25 23.88
CA LEU A 26 5.13 -4.40 22.97
C LEU A 26 6.21 -4.24 21.92
N THR A 27 6.25 -3.08 21.25
CA THR A 27 7.25 -2.81 20.21
C THR A 27 8.66 -2.70 20.76
N ALA A 28 8.84 -2.12 21.96
CA ALA A 28 10.15 -2.04 22.62
C ALA A 28 10.72 -3.42 22.95
N ASN A 29 9.87 -4.34 23.45
CA ASN A 29 10.26 -5.69 23.88
C ASN A 29 10.22 -6.74 22.76
N ALA A 30 9.82 -6.37 21.54
CA ALA A 30 9.77 -7.28 20.42
C ALA A 30 11.16 -7.70 19.96
N ASP A 31 11.35 -9.02 19.77
CA ASP A 31 12.51 -9.57 19.06
C ASP A 31 12.37 -9.38 17.53
N ALA A 32 11.11 -9.35 17.04
CA ALA A 32 10.81 -9.10 15.65
C ALA A 32 9.46 -8.38 15.48
N ILE A 33 9.35 -7.56 14.44
CA ILE A 33 8.13 -6.86 14.06
C ILE A 33 7.76 -7.21 12.62
N VAL A 34 6.51 -7.64 12.40
CA VAL A 34 5.94 -7.80 11.06
C VAL A 34 4.88 -6.74 10.83
N ILE A 35 5.14 -5.85 9.88
CA ILE A 35 4.19 -4.82 9.45
C ILE A 35 3.34 -5.37 8.32
N GLY A 36 2.03 -5.38 8.50
CA GLY A 36 1.04 -5.67 7.48
C GLY A 36 0.28 -4.43 7.07
N ALA A 37 0.43 -3.97 5.83
CA ALA A 37 -0.14 -2.70 5.39
C ALA A 37 -1.13 -2.86 4.24
N GLY A 38 -2.26 -2.14 4.36
CA GLY A 38 -3.28 -2.01 3.32
C GLY A 38 -3.58 -0.55 2.96
N ALA A 39 -4.57 -0.34 2.12
CA ALA A 39 -4.91 0.96 1.53
C ALA A 39 -5.20 2.06 2.57
N GLY A 40 -5.65 1.70 3.79
CA GLY A 40 -5.89 2.67 4.87
C GLY A 40 -4.62 3.40 5.30
N LEU A 41 -3.43 2.77 5.22
CA LEU A 41 -2.16 3.44 5.49
C LEU A 41 -1.88 4.54 4.45
N SER A 42 -2.04 4.23 3.17
CA SER A 42 -1.85 5.21 2.07
C SER A 42 -2.90 6.32 2.15
N THR A 43 -4.14 5.99 2.49
CA THR A 43 -5.20 7.00 2.71
C THR A 43 -4.84 7.94 3.85
N SER A 44 -4.33 7.42 4.98
CA SER A 44 -3.85 8.24 6.10
C SER A 44 -2.67 9.12 5.70
N ALA A 45 -1.81 8.66 4.79
CA ALA A 45 -0.73 9.45 4.20
C ALA A 45 -1.21 10.51 3.17
N GLY A 46 -2.52 10.53 2.87
CA GLY A 46 -3.14 11.52 1.97
C GLY A 46 -3.37 11.03 0.53
N PHE A 47 -3.12 9.77 0.24
CA PHE A 47 -3.44 9.17 -1.06
C PHE A 47 -4.92 8.77 -1.14
N THR A 48 -5.80 9.77 -1.21
CA THR A 48 -7.23 9.57 -1.38
C THR A 48 -7.57 9.33 -2.86
N TYR A 49 -8.53 8.43 -3.12
CA TYR A 49 -8.98 8.11 -4.48
C TYR A 49 -10.21 8.91 -4.93
N SER A 50 -10.82 9.68 -4.04
CA SER A 50 -11.98 10.52 -4.28
C SER A 50 -11.76 11.93 -3.73
N GLY A 51 -12.74 12.83 -3.91
CA GLY A 51 -12.72 14.21 -3.42
C GLY A 51 -11.74 15.09 -4.17
N GLU A 52 -11.15 16.07 -3.48
CA GLU A 52 -10.32 17.13 -4.09
C GLU A 52 -9.17 16.58 -4.95
N ARG A 53 -8.52 15.49 -4.52
CA ARG A 53 -7.42 14.91 -5.26
C ARG A 53 -7.87 14.30 -6.58
N PHE A 54 -9.01 13.62 -6.60
CA PHE A 54 -9.64 13.13 -7.83
C PHE A 54 -10.07 14.31 -8.72
N ASP A 55 -10.75 15.27 -8.19
CA ASP A 55 -11.22 16.44 -8.93
C ASP A 55 -10.06 17.24 -9.56
N LYS A 56 -8.94 17.34 -8.86
CA LYS A 56 -7.74 18.05 -9.37
C LYS A 56 -7.12 17.39 -10.61
N TYR A 57 -7.06 16.06 -10.66
CA TYR A 57 -6.31 15.36 -11.71
C TYR A 57 -7.19 14.70 -12.76
N PHE A 58 -8.49 14.57 -12.53
CA PHE A 58 -9.42 13.83 -13.38
C PHE A 58 -10.73 14.59 -13.69
N SER A 59 -10.74 15.92 -13.57
CA SER A 59 -11.94 16.73 -13.83
C SER A 59 -12.54 16.51 -15.22
N ASP A 60 -11.70 16.38 -16.25
CA ASP A 60 -12.09 16.09 -17.63
C ASP A 60 -12.76 14.70 -17.77
N PHE A 61 -12.20 13.68 -17.16
CA PHE A 61 -12.80 12.33 -17.12
C PHE A 61 -14.08 12.30 -16.28
N LYS A 62 -14.10 13.00 -15.14
CA LYS A 62 -15.28 13.20 -14.31
C LYS A 62 -16.42 13.81 -15.12
N ASP A 63 -16.14 14.89 -15.85
CA ASP A 63 -17.15 15.60 -16.64
C ASP A 63 -17.69 14.76 -17.78
N ARG A 64 -16.83 13.99 -18.47
CA ARG A 64 -17.21 13.15 -19.61
C ARG A 64 -17.93 11.87 -19.18
N TYR A 65 -17.39 11.14 -18.20
CA TYR A 65 -17.85 9.79 -17.83
C TYR A 65 -18.66 9.75 -16.54
N LYS A 66 -18.78 10.87 -15.81
CA LYS A 66 -19.47 10.99 -14.52
C LYS A 66 -18.86 10.11 -13.42
N PHE A 67 -17.54 9.89 -13.49
CA PHE A 67 -16.82 9.18 -12.44
C PHE A 67 -16.85 9.96 -11.13
N THR A 68 -16.89 9.25 -10.01
CA THR A 68 -16.90 9.80 -8.66
C THR A 68 -15.57 9.63 -7.93
N ASP A 69 -14.71 8.74 -8.47
CA ASP A 69 -13.44 8.35 -7.88
C ASP A 69 -12.51 7.72 -8.92
N MET A 70 -11.27 7.46 -8.52
CA MET A 70 -10.26 6.89 -9.40
C MET A 70 -10.51 5.42 -9.74
N TYR A 71 -11.19 4.66 -8.87
CA TYR A 71 -11.54 3.26 -9.15
C TYR A 71 -12.55 3.15 -10.30
N SER A 72 -13.58 3.99 -10.28
CA SER A 72 -14.60 4.02 -11.34
C SER A 72 -13.98 4.19 -12.72
N GLY A 73 -12.98 5.10 -12.83
CA GLY A 73 -12.27 5.32 -14.09
C GLY A 73 -11.25 4.23 -14.39
N GLY A 74 -10.58 3.67 -13.38
CA GLY A 74 -9.58 2.62 -13.56
C GLY A 74 -10.14 1.33 -14.15
N PHE A 75 -11.36 0.96 -13.78
CA PHE A 75 -12.05 -0.24 -14.29
C PHE A 75 -13.01 0.03 -15.45
N TYR A 76 -13.05 1.27 -15.96
CA TYR A 76 -13.90 1.60 -17.09
C TYR A 76 -13.37 0.99 -18.39
N PRO A 77 -14.22 0.37 -19.22
CA PRO A 77 -13.80 -0.25 -20.50
C PRO A 77 -13.65 0.82 -21.60
N TYR A 78 -12.54 1.54 -21.61
CA TYR A 78 -12.25 2.55 -22.61
C TYR A 78 -12.25 1.97 -24.03
N GLN A 79 -12.67 2.76 -25.02
CA GLN A 79 -12.77 2.30 -26.40
C GLN A 79 -11.40 2.18 -27.09
N THR A 80 -10.41 2.97 -26.64
CA THR A 80 -9.05 2.98 -27.20
C THR A 80 -8.00 2.86 -26.09
N LEU A 81 -6.84 2.31 -26.47
CA LEU A 81 -5.71 2.22 -25.55
C LEU A 81 -5.14 3.60 -25.22
N GLU A 82 -5.22 4.56 -26.15
CA GLU A 82 -4.78 5.93 -25.95
C GLU A 82 -5.56 6.61 -24.82
N GLU A 83 -6.87 6.38 -24.75
CA GLU A 83 -7.73 6.93 -23.69
C GLU A 83 -7.51 6.18 -22.36
N HIS A 84 -7.42 4.86 -22.41
CA HIS A 84 -7.08 4.02 -21.26
C HIS A 84 -5.77 4.48 -20.58
N TRP A 85 -4.73 4.67 -21.39
CA TRP A 85 -3.43 5.10 -20.88
C TRP A 85 -3.40 6.57 -20.49
N ALA A 86 -4.27 7.42 -21.03
CA ALA A 86 -4.41 8.78 -20.53
C ALA A 86 -4.94 8.81 -19.10
N PHE A 87 -5.93 7.96 -18.76
CA PHE A 87 -6.40 7.81 -17.38
C PHE A 87 -5.34 7.19 -16.49
N TRP A 88 -4.83 6.01 -16.88
CA TRP A 88 -3.91 5.25 -16.05
C TRP A 88 -2.55 5.92 -15.84
N SER A 89 -2.03 6.65 -16.80
CA SER A 89 -0.77 7.36 -16.61
C SER A 89 -0.85 8.44 -15.53
N ARG A 90 -1.96 9.20 -15.45
CA ARG A 90 -2.21 10.13 -14.35
C ARG A 90 -2.36 9.39 -13.03
N TYR A 91 -3.17 8.31 -13.03
CA TYR A 91 -3.40 7.49 -11.84
C TYR A 91 -2.09 6.94 -11.27
N ILE A 92 -1.26 6.35 -12.13
CA ILE A 92 0.05 5.82 -11.77
C ILE A 92 0.94 6.95 -11.26
N TYR A 93 1.05 8.06 -12.02
CA TYR A 93 1.97 9.12 -11.68
C TYR A 93 1.70 9.70 -10.30
N ILE A 94 0.47 10.06 -10.01
CA ILE A 94 0.12 10.70 -8.73
C ILE A 94 0.18 9.74 -7.54
N ASN A 95 0.01 8.43 -7.72
CA ASN A 95 0.03 7.45 -6.63
C ASN A 95 1.40 6.77 -6.44
N ARG A 96 2.26 6.79 -7.47
CA ARG A 96 3.54 6.07 -7.46
C ARG A 96 4.75 7.00 -7.49
N TYR A 97 4.68 8.07 -8.27
CA TYR A 97 5.82 8.94 -8.53
C TYR A 97 5.79 10.25 -7.75
N MET A 98 4.64 10.76 -7.38
CA MET A 98 4.53 11.87 -6.43
C MET A 98 4.74 11.39 -5.00
N ASP A 99 5.24 12.29 -4.15
CA ASP A 99 5.38 11.99 -2.72
C ASP A 99 4.05 12.02 -1.99
N ALA A 100 3.98 11.27 -0.90
CA ALA A 100 2.80 11.28 -0.05
C ALA A 100 2.64 12.65 0.62
N PRO A 101 1.40 13.18 0.70
CA PRO A 101 1.15 14.49 1.31
C PRO A 101 1.56 14.60 2.79
N LYS A 102 1.60 13.47 3.52
CA LYS A 102 1.98 13.41 4.93
C LYS A 102 3.08 12.38 5.13
N PRO A 103 4.02 12.59 6.08
CA PRO A 103 5.19 11.73 6.31
C PRO A 103 4.85 10.48 7.14
N VAL A 104 3.72 9.81 6.87
CA VAL A 104 3.26 8.66 7.66
C VAL A 104 4.22 7.48 7.53
N TYR A 105 4.73 7.23 6.33
CA TYR A 105 5.67 6.15 6.06
C TYR A 105 7.06 6.44 6.64
N ASP A 106 7.52 7.70 6.58
CA ASP A 106 8.78 8.12 7.18
C ASP A 106 8.72 7.97 8.71
N ASN A 107 7.62 8.42 9.32
CA ASN A 107 7.39 8.28 10.75
C ASN A 107 7.29 6.80 11.17
N LEU A 108 6.65 5.95 10.35
CA LEU A 108 6.60 4.51 10.59
C LEU A 108 7.99 3.88 10.51
N TYR A 109 8.82 4.32 9.55
CA TYR A 109 10.20 3.87 9.45
C TYR A 109 11.01 4.22 10.70
N GLU A 110 10.90 5.45 11.20
CA GLU A 110 11.57 5.87 12.44
C GLU A 110 11.21 4.98 13.64
N LEU A 111 9.96 4.50 13.73
CA LEU A 111 9.54 3.61 14.82
C LEU A 111 10.19 2.21 14.77
N VAL A 112 10.59 1.74 13.57
CA VAL A 112 11.00 0.34 13.40
C VAL A 112 12.41 0.15 12.84
N LYS A 113 13.10 1.21 12.40
CA LYS A 113 14.41 1.12 11.71
C LYS A 113 15.48 0.37 12.48
N ASP A 114 15.46 0.45 13.83
CA ASP A 114 16.42 -0.20 14.72
C ASP A 114 15.96 -1.60 15.20
N LYS A 115 14.85 -2.11 14.65
CA LYS A 115 14.27 -3.42 14.97
C LYS A 115 14.55 -4.43 13.87
N ASP A 116 14.49 -5.73 14.20
CA ASP A 116 14.39 -6.75 13.16
C ASP A 116 12.95 -6.77 12.65
N TYR A 117 12.72 -6.09 11.53
CA TYR A 117 11.38 -5.94 10.94
C TYR A 117 11.27 -6.61 9.58
N PHE A 118 10.04 -6.93 9.20
CA PHE A 118 9.64 -7.27 7.84
C PHE A 118 8.30 -6.61 7.50
N VAL A 119 8.14 -6.18 6.24
CA VAL A 119 6.90 -5.57 5.74
C VAL A 119 6.25 -6.49 4.72
N ILE A 120 4.98 -6.81 4.91
CA ILE A 120 4.10 -7.36 3.88
C ILE A 120 3.01 -6.34 3.56
N THR A 121 2.79 -6.04 2.29
CA THR A 121 1.81 -5.02 1.91
C THR A 121 0.99 -5.43 0.69
N THR A 122 -0.27 -5.01 0.68
CA THR A 122 -1.14 -5.03 -0.50
C THR A 122 -1.12 -3.69 -1.25
N ASN A 123 -0.40 -2.69 -0.74
CA ASN A 123 -0.24 -1.40 -1.40
C ASN A 123 0.76 -1.52 -2.56
N VAL A 124 0.49 -0.79 -3.63
CA VAL A 124 1.23 -0.82 -4.90
C VAL A 124 1.87 0.54 -5.23
N ASP A 125 1.90 1.46 -4.24
CA ASP A 125 2.32 2.86 -4.36
C ASP A 125 3.81 3.11 -4.11
N HIS A 126 4.56 2.09 -3.68
CA HIS A 126 6.00 2.17 -3.41
C HIS A 126 6.41 3.09 -2.24
N CYS A 127 5.49 3.50 -1.40
CA CYS A 127 5.75 4.44 -0.32
C CYS A 127 6.73 3.90 0.73
N PHE A 128 6.74 2.60 1.00
CA PHE A 128 7.73 1.99 1.88
C PHE A 128 9.16 2.19 1.40
N GLN A 129 9.41 1.94 0.09
CA GLN A 129 10.73 2.11 -0.49
C GLN A 129 11.16 3.58 -0.49
N LYS A 130 10.23 4.52 -0.78
CA LYS A 130 10.49 5.96 -0.72
C LYS A 130 10.86 6.43 0.69
N ALA A 131 10.24 5.87 1.73
CA ALA A 131 10.54 6.17 3.12
C ALA A 131 11.83 5.51 3.64
N GLY A 132 12.56 4.74 2.80
CA GLY A 132 13.85 4.15 3.16
C GLY A 132 13.79 2.75 3.77
N PHE A 133 12.64 2.07 3.75
CA PHE A 133 12.56 0.66 4.15
C PHE A 133 13.43 -0.21 3.24
N ASP A 134 14.17 -1.14 3.84
CA ASP A 134 15.02 -2.07 3.10
C ASP A 134 14.18 -2.97 2.17
N LYS A 135 14.48 -2.90 0.88
CA LYS A 135 13.81 -3.74 -0.14
C LYS A 135 13.92 -5.24 0.14
N HIS A 136 14.97 -5.68 0.84
CA HIS A 136 15.14 -7.09 1.21
C HIS A 136 14.20 -7.52 2.35
N ARG A 137 13.59 -6.56 3.05
CA ARG A 137 12.64 -6.74 4.15
C ARG A 137 11.21 -6.34 3.74
N LEU A 138 10.92 -6.39 2.44
CA LEU A 138 9.65 -5.92 1.88
C LEU A 138 9.09 -6.94 0.89
N TYR A 139 7.80 -7.29 1.08
CA TYR A 139 7.02 -8.13 0.17
C TYR A 139 5.72 -7.41 -0.23
N TYR A 140 5.66 -6.89 -1.45
CA TYR A 140 4.48 -6.26 -2.04
C TYR A 140 3.71 -7.28 -2.86
N THR A 141 2.60 -7.77 -2.29
CA THR A 141 1.90 -8.98 -2.75
C THR A 141 1.06 -8.77 -4.01
N GLN A 142 0.65 -7.52 -4.29
CA GLN A 142 -0.29 -7.18 -5.36
C GLN A 142 0.33 -6.39 -6.52
N GLY A 143 1.66 -6.36 -6.62
CA GLY A 143 2.39 -5.69 -7.68
C GLY A 143 2.84 -4.27 -7.32
N ASP A 144 3.15 -3.47 -8.34
CA ASP A 144 3.63 -2.10 -8.22
C ASP A 144 3.10 -1.27 -9.41
N TYR A 145 2.56 -0.08 -9.14
CA TYR A 145 2.17 0.88 -10.19
C TYR A 145 3.33 1.27 -11.11
N GLY A 146 4.57 1.13 -10.65
CA GLY A 146 5.78 1.43 -11.43
C GLY A 146 6.17 0.34 -12.43
N LEU A 147 5.36 -0.72 -12.60
CA LEU A 147 5.68 -1.85 -13.46
C LEU A 147 4.61 -2.10 -14.51
N PHE A 148 5.07 -2.34 -15.76
CA PHE A 148 4.27 -2.95 -16.80
C PHE A 148 4.44 -4.46 -16.82
N GLN A 149 3.42 -5.16 -17.29
CA GLN A 149 3.44 -6.58 -17.64
C GLN A 149 2.73 -6.81 -18.99
N CYS A 150 2.94 -7.96 -19.63
CA CYS A 150 2.13 -8.36 -20.77
C CYS A 150 0.68 -8.56 -20.33
N SER A 151 -0.30 -7.97 -21.04
CA SER A 151 -1.73 -8.10 -20.71
C SER A 151 -2.26 -9.52 -20.84
N GLU A 152 -1.65 -10.30 -21.74
CA GLU A 152 -1.85 -11.75 -21.86
C GLU A 152 -0.50 -12.43 -21.54
N PRO A 153 -0.23 -12.81 -20.27
CA PRO A 153 1.10 -13.18 -19.81
C PRO A 153 1.78 -14.25 -20.69
N CYS A 154 2.66 -13.83 -21.58
CA CYS A 154 3.45 -14.73 -22.43
C CYS A 154 4.79 -15.12 -21.80
N HIS A 155 5.18 -14.43 -20.72
CA HIS A 155 6.40 -14.66 -19.95
C HIS A 155 6.25 -14.06 -18.54
N ARG A 156 7.22 -14.37 -17.64
CA ARG A 156 7.20 -13.93 -16.23
C ARG A 156 8.14 -12.75 -15.96
N LYS A 157 8.10 -11.71 -16.81
CA LYS A 157 8.90 -10.49 -16.61
C LYS A 157 8.00 -9.28 -16.46
N THR A 158 8.43 -8.35 -15.63
CA THR A 158 7.86 -7.01 -15.50
C THR A 158 8.87 -5.98 -16.02
N TYR A 159 8.40 -4.78 -16.33
CA TYR A 159 9.19 -3.72 -16.94
C TYR A 159 8.93 -2.41 -16.24
N ASP A 160 10.00 -1.65 -15.94
CA ASP A 160 9.87 -0.30 -15.41
C ASP A 160 9.09 0.60 -16.37
N ASN A 161 8.25 1.49 -15.81
CA ASN A 161 7.37 2.31 -16.62
C ASN A 161 7.55 3.82 -16.42
N GLU A 162 8.44 4.27 -15.55
CA GLU A 162 8.54 5.68 -15.15
C GLU A 162 8.67 6.62 -16.33
N ASP A 163 9.63 6.38 -17.21
CA ASP A 163 9.88 7.23 -18.38
C ASP A 163 8.67 7.33 -19.30
N THR A 164 7.98 6.21 -19.52
CA THR A 164 6.79 6.15 -20.38
C THR A 164 5.62 6.90 -19.74
N ILE A 165 5.39 6.69 -18.45
CA ILE A 165 4.33 7.38 -17.70
C ILE A 165 4.59 8.90 -17.66
N ARG A 166 5.83 9.33 -17.44
CA ARG A 166 6.19 10.77 -17.49
C ARG A 166 5.90 11.39 -18.85
N LYS A 167 6.27 10.72 -19.95
CA LYS A 167 5.98 11.17 -21.31
C LYS A 167 4.47 11.25 -21.56
N MET A 168 3.70 10.28 -21.10
CA MET A 168 2.23 10.25 -21.24
C MET A 168 1.56 11.44 -20.54
N VAL A 169 1.94 11.76 -19.30
CA VAL A 169 1.34 12.91 -18.58
C VAL A 169 1.72 14.24 -19.18
N ILE A 170 2.96 14.40 -19.68
CA ILE A 170 3.40 15.59 -20.42
C ILE A 170 2.59 15.73 -21.72
N ALA A 171 2.39 14.65 -22.48
CA ALA A 171 1.63 14.68 -23.74
C ALA A 171 0.17 15.10 -23.53
N GLN A 172 -0.38 14.88 -22.34
CA GLN A 172 -1.72 15.31 -21.95
C GLN A 172 -1.80 16.80 -21.56
N GLY A 173 -0.66 17.47 -21.40
CA GLY A 173 -0.59 18.91 -21.12
C GLY A 173 -0.08 19.26 -19.72
N TYR A 174 0.23 18.29 -18.87
CA TYR A 174 0.83 18.54 -17.56
C TYR A 174 2.32 18.94 -17.69
N GLU A 175 2.78 19.68 -16.68
CA GLU A 175 4.19 19.93 -16.40
C GLU A 175 4.52 19.51 -14.97
N PHE A 176 5.82 19.36 -14.69
CA PHE A 176 6.32 19.02 -13.36
C PHE A 176 6.78 20.27 -12.63
N LYS A 177 6.44 20.38 -11.34
CA LYS A 177 7.09 21.32 -10.44
C LYS A 177 8.46 20.76 -9.98
N GLU A 178 9.23 21.59 -9.28
CA GLU A 178 10.52 21.18 -8.70
C GLU A 178 10.41 19.98 -7.74
N ASP A 179 9.30 19.88 -7.02
CA ASP A 179 8.98 18.78 -6.11
C ASP A 179 8.43 17.52 -6.82
N GLY A 180 8.42 17.52 -8.16
CA GLY A 180 7.88 16.42 -8.98
C GLY A 180 6.35 16.40 -9.05
N SER A 181 5.62 17.30 -8.39
CA SER A 181 4.15 17.32 -8.49
C SER A 181 3.68 17.81 -9.85
N LEU A 182 2.54 17.24 -10.32
CA LEU A 182 1.91 17.67 -11.57
C LEU A 182 1.15 18.98 -11.38
N TYR A 183 1.28 19.84 -12.36
CA TYR A 183 0.40 20.99 -12.51
C TYR A 183 0.00 21.21 -13.96
N LEU A 184 -1.15 21.83 -14.17
CA LEU A 184 -1.61 22.25 -15.49
C LEU A 184 -1.27 23.73 -15.66
N PRO A 185 -0.43 24.11 -16.64
CA PRO A 185 -0.14 25.52 -16.92
C PRO A 185 -1.39 26.30 -17.30
N GLU A 186 -1.44 27.57 -16.92
CA GLU A 186 -2.55 28.44 -17.24
C GLU A 186 -2.78 28.52 -18.76
N GLY A 187 -4.04 28.45 -19.17
CA GLY A 187 -4.45 28.48 -20.58
C GLY A 187 -4.29 27.16 -21.33
N ARG A 188 -3.75 26.12 -20.71
CA ARG A 188 -3.71 24.76 -21.32
C ARG A 188 -4.96 23.97 -21.01
N THR A 189 -5.38 23.15 -22.00
CA THR A 189 -6.49 22.18 -21.85
C THR A 189 -5.90 20.78 -21.78
N LEU A 190 -6.40 19.95 -20.86
CA LEU A 190 -6.01 18.55 -20.75
C LEU A 190 -6.51 17.75 -21.95
N LYS A 191 -5.66 16.86 -22.42
CA LYS A 191 -6.02 15.85 -23.42
C LYS A 191 -6.36 14.54 -22.69
N MET A 192 -7.48 13.93 -23.12
CA MET A 192 -7.94 12.64 -22.58
C MET A 192 -7.40 11.44 -23.39
N THR A 193 -6.38 11.67 -24.21
CA THR A 193 -5.68 10.62 -24.96
C THR A 193 -4.19 10.86 -24.93
N VAL A 194 -3.40 9.79 -24.98
CA VAL A 194 -1.96 9.84 -25.22
C VAL A 194 -1.69 9.58 -26.71
N PRO A 195 -0.54 10.00 -27.25
CA PRO A 195 -0.08 9.60 -28.57
C PRO A 195 0.06 8.07 -28.69
N SER A 196 -0.33 7.49 -29.83
CA SER A 196 -0.31 6.03 -30.06
C SER A 196 1.09 5.41 -29.90
N GLU A 197 2.15 6.18 -30.21
CA GLU A 197 3.54 5.77 -30.03
C GLU A 197 3.96 5.61 -28.55
N LEU A 198 3.20 6.16 -27.62
CA LEU A 198 3.43 5.98 -26.18
C LEU A 198 2.66 4.79 -25.59
N VAL A 199 1.73 4.20 -26.32
CA VAL A 199 1.03 2.99 -25.86
C VAL A 199 2.03 1.85 -25.76
N PRO A 200 2.18 1.21 -24.55
CA PRO A 200 3.20 0.19 -24.38
C PRO A 200 2.76 -1.15 -24.95
N TYR A 201 3.68 -1.82 -25.64
CA TYR A 201 3.49 -3.15 -26.20
C TYR A 201 4.56 -4.11 -25.66
N CYS A 202 4.18 -5.35 -25.46
CA CYS A 202 5.05 -6.41 -25.00
C CYS A 202 6.19 -6.67 -25.99
N PRO A 203 7.47 -6.59 -25.58
CA PRO A 203 8.60 -6.78 -26.48
C PRO A 203 8.74 -8.22 -27.00
N GLU A 204 8.13 -9.21 -26.31
CA GLU A 204 8.21 -10.62 -26.68
C GLU A 204 7.11 -11.03 -27.66
N CYS A 205 5.87 -10.55 -27.49
CA CYS A 205 4.73 -11.02 -28.30
C CYS A 205 3.98 -9.90 -29.06
N GLY A 206 4.34 -8.64 -28.85
CA GLY A 206 3.70 -7.49 -29.52
C GLY A 206 2.28 -7.17 -29.05
N LYS A 207 1.73 -7.86 -28.06
CA LYS A 207 0.40 -7.54 -27.49
C LYS A 207 0.51 -6.31 -26.58
N PRO A 208 -0.60 -5.60 -26.33
CA PRO A 208 -0.59 -4.49 -25.39
C PRO A 208 -0.05 -4.90 -24.02
N MET A 209 0.57 -3.96 -23.30
CA MET A 209 0.89 -4.13 -21.90
C MET A 209 -0.25 -3.65 -21.00
N SER A 210 -0.22 -4.11 -19.75
CA SER A 210 -1.04 -3.63 -18.64
C SER A 210 -0.15 -3.25 -17.46
N MET A 211 -0.74 -2.67 -16.42
CA MET A 211 -0.07 -2.48 -15.14
C MET A 211 0.16 -3.83 -14.46
N ASN A 212 1.28 -3.98 -13.74
CA ASN A 212 1.49 -5.15 -12.89
C ASN A 212 0.69 -4.99 -11.59
N LEU A 213 -0.61 -5.25 -11.66
CA LEU A 213 -1.55 -5.20 -10.57
C LEU A 213 -2.35 -6.50 -10.49
N ARG A 214 -2.51 -7.04 -9.29
CA ARG A 214 -3.33 -8.24 -9.06
C ARG A 214 -4.83 -7.88 -9.05
N ALA A 215 -5.38 -7.64 -10.23
CA ALA A 215 -6.81 -7.42 -10.44
C ALA A 215 -7.56 -8.71 -10.81
N ASP A 216 -6.86 -9.63 -11.46
CA ASP A 216 -7.39 -10.91 -11.95
C ASP A 216 -6.30 -12.00 -12.00
N ASN A 217 -6.56 -13.07 -12.76
CA ASN A 217 -5.65 -14.21 -12.91
C ASN A 217 -4.52 -13.97 -13.95
N THR A 218 -4.42 -12.79 -14.55
CA THR A 218 -3.34 -12.43 -15.48
C THR A 218 -2.14 -11.78 -14.78
N PHE A 219 -2.19 -11.60 -13.46
CA PHE A 219 -1.10 -11.02 -12.69
C PHE A 219 0.20 -11.81 -12.86
N VAL A 220 1.27 -11.11 -13.22
CA VAL A 220 2.61 -11.70 -13.37
C VAL A 220 3.36 -11.63 -12.05
N GLU A 221 3.57 -12.79 -11.47
CA GLU A 221 4.51 -12.99 -10.37
C GLU A 221 5.91 -13.22 -10.97
N ASP A 222 6.72 -12.17 -10.99
CA ASP A 222 8.09 -12.25 -11.51
C ASP A 222 9.05 -12.90 -10.50
N GLU A 223 10.31 -13.05 -10.88
CA GLU A 223 11.35 -13.64 -10.02
C GLU A 223 11.51 -12.82 -8.72
N GLY A 224 11.47 -11.49 -8.80
CA GLY A 224 11.58 -10.59 -7.65
C GLY A 224 10.46 -10.80 -6.65
N TRP A 225 9.23 -10.98 -7.14
CA TRP A 225 8.07 -11.31 -6.30
C TRP A 225 8.26 -12.63 -5.54
N HIS A 226 8.68 -13.71 -6.23
CA HIS A 226 8.92 -15.00 -5.59
C HIS A 226 10.08 -14.97 -4.58
N VAL A 227 11.12 -14.21 -4.87
CA VAL A 227 12.25 -14.03 -3.92
C VAL A 227 11.79 -13.27 -2.67
N ALA A 228 10.96 -12.24 -2.83
CA ALA A 228 10.40 -11.49 -1.70
C ALA A 228 9.48 -12.37 -0.83
N ALA A 229 8.62 -13.19 -1.45
CA ALA A 229 7.77 -14.16 -0.76
C ALA A 229 8.58 -15.13 0.10
N LYS A 230 9.65 -15.73 -0.47
CA LYS A 230 10.55 -16.64 0.27
C LYS A 230 11.26 -15.96 1.44
N ARG A 231 11.69 -14.69 1.28
CA ARG A 231 12.29 -13.92 2.38
C ARG A 231 11.30 -13.72 3.53
N TYR A 232 10.04 -13.41 3.20
CA TYR A 232 8.98 -13.30 4.19
C TYR A 232 8.74 -14.61 4.95
N GLU A 233 8.61 -15.73 4.25
CA GLU A 233 8.46 -17.06 4.84
C GLU A 233 9.63 -17.40 5.77
N HIS A 234 10.86 -17.17 5.34
CA HIS A 234 12.06 -17.39 6.15
C HIS A 234 12.12 -16.47 7.37
N PHE A 235 11.66 -15.22 7.25
CA PHE A 235 11.57 -14.29 8.39
C PHE A 235 10.60 -14.83 9.44
N LEU A 236 9.41 -15.23 9.05
CA LEU A 236 8.41 -15.81 9.95
C LEU A 236 8.93 -17.07 10.64
N GLU A 237 9.56 -17.99 9.90
CA GLU A 237 10.04 -19.26 10.44
C GLU A 237 11.14 -19.07 11.49
N ARG A 238 12.02 -18.08 11.30
CA ARG A 238 13.08 -17.77 12.29
C ARG A 238 12.54 -17.17 13.58
N HIS A 239 11.39 -16.51 13.55
CA HIS A 239 10.87 -15.73 14.68
C HIS A 239 9.63 -16.34 15.34
N LYS A 240 9.10 -17.46 14.85
CA LYS A 240 7.84 -18.05 15.36
C LYS A 240 7.82 -18.42 16.85
N ASN A 241 9.01 -18.61 17.47
CA ASN A 241 9.15 -18.95 18.89
C ASN A 241 9.67 -17.77 19.74
N LEU A 242 9.82 -16.59 19.15
CA LEU A 242 10.31 -15.38 19.80
C LEU A 242 9.17 -14.41 20.09
N ASN A 243 9.46 -13.32 20.79
CA ASN A 243 8.49 -12.23 20.98
C ASN A 243 8.28 -11.49 19.66
N ILE A 244 7.31 -11.93 18.88
CA ILE A 244 6.98 -11.33 17.60
C ILE A 244 5.73 -10.46 17.71
N VAL A 245 5.77 -9.28 17.11
CA VAL A 245 4.63 -8.34 17.05
C VAL A 245 4.18 -8.18 15.61
N PHE A 246 2.92 -8.53 15.35
CA PHE A 246 2.25 -8.28 14.07
C PHE A 246 1.53 -6.93 14.17
N ILE A 247 1.93 -5.96 13.36
CA ILE A 247 1.30 -4.63 13.29
C ILE A 247 0.50 -4.53 11.99
N GLU A 248 -0.81 -4.51 12.12
CA GLU A 248 -1.72 -4.28 11.00
C GLU A 248 -2.05 -2.80 10.85
N LEU A 249 -1.86 -2.26 9.65
CA LEU A 249 -2.06 -0.86 9.31
C LEU A 249 -3.07 -0.70 8.16
N GLY A 250 -4.32 -0.36 8.50
CA GLY A 250 -5.34 0.04 7.53
C GLY A 250 -5.75 -1.03 6.53
N ILE A 251 -5.85 -2.31 6.95
CA ILE A 251 -6.34 -3.39 6.09
C ILE A 251 -7.84 -3.50 6.22
N GLY A 252 -8.55 -3.25 5.12
CA GLY A 252 -9.99 -3.40 5.04
C GLY A 252 -10.44 -4.85 4.84
N TYR A 253 -11.76 -5.09 4.94
CA TYR A 253 -12.36 -6.42 4.72
C TYR A 253 -12.49 -6.81 3.23
N ASN A 254 -12.03 -5.99 2.29
CA ASN A 254 -12.04 -6.36 0.87
C ASN A 254 -10.96 -7.41 0.53
N THR A 255 -9.80 -7.38 1.20
CA THR A 255 -8.69 -8.29 0.94
C THR A 255 -8.04 -8.82 2.23
N PRO A 256 -8.83 -9.32 3.21
CA PRO A 256 -8.30 -9.70 4.53
C PRO A 256 -7.46 -10.98 4.49
N VAL A 257 -7.64 -11.80 3.47
CA VAL A 257 -7.03 -13.15 3.36
C VAL A 257 -5.51 -13.13 3.20
N ILE A 258 -4.93 -12.04 2.72
CA ILE A 258 -3.49 -11.95 2.45
C ILE A 258 -2.70 -11.65 3.73
N ILE A 259 -3.24 -10.78 4.61
CA ILE A 259 -2.50 -10.27 5.78
C ILE A 259 -3.32 -10.46 7.07
N LYS A 260 -4.53 -9.91 7.14
CA LYS A 260 -5.34 -9.87 8.36
C LYS A 260 -5.57 -11.26 8.96
N TYR A 261 -6.11 -12.20 8.20
CA TYR A 261 -6.39 -13.55 8.67
C TYR A 261 -5.12 -14.35 8.99
N PRO A 262 -4.05 -14.33 8.17
CA PRO A 262 -2.77 -14.91 8.55
C PRO A 262 -2.19 -14.36 9.85
N PHE A 263 -2.26 -13.02 10.09
CA PHE A 263 -1.79 -12.42 11.34
C PHE A 263 -2.60 -12.94 12.55
N TRP A 264 -3.92 -13.00 12.45
CA TRP A 264 -4.75 -13.57 13.49
C TRP A 264 -4.40 -15.04 13.79
N GLN A 265 -4.25 -15.86 12.75
CA GLN A 265 -3.89 -17.28 12.90
C GLN A 265 -2.51 -17.48 13.52
N MET A 266 -1.52 -16.68 13.15
CA MET A 266 -0.19 -16.75 13.74
C MET A 266 -0.20 -16.26 15.20
N THR A 267 -0.93 -15.18 15.48
CA THR A 267 -1.09 -14.69 16.87
C THR A 267 -1.76 -15.70 17.77
N ASP A 268 -2.79 -16.42 17.28
CA ASP A 268 -3.44 -17.50 18.03
C ASP A 268 -2.47 -18.66 18.32
N LYS A 269 -1.81 -19.15 17.27
CA LYS A 269 -0.99 -20.38 17.33
C LYS A 269 0.36 -20.19 18.03
N TRP A 270 0.97 -19.00 17.96
CA TRP A 270 2.31 -18.76 18.47
C TRP A 270 2.25 -18.18 19.89
N GLN A 271 2.94 -18.83 20.82
CA GLN A 271 2.81 -18.54 22.25
C GLN A 271 3.20 -17.08 22.58
N HIS A 272 4.25 -16.55 21.96
CA HIS A 272 4.82 -15.24 22.24
C HIS A 272 4.47 -14.20 21.16
N ALA A 273 3.46 -14.47 20.33
CA ALA A 273 3.01 -13.51 19.33
C ALA A 273 1.99 -12.54 19.89
N HIS A 274 2.08 -11.28 19.46
CA HIS A 274 1.14 -10.22 19.78
C HIS A 274 0.63 -9.56 18.50
N TYR A 275 -0.57 -8.99 18.57
CA TYR A 275 -1.20 -8.32 17.44
C TYR A 275 -1.57 -6.88 17.78
N ILE A 276 -1.21 -5.95 16.92
CA ILE A 276 -1.57 -4.55 17.00
C ILE A 276 -2.36 -4.19 15.73
N CYS A 277 -3.57 -3.65 15.89
CA CYS A 277 -4.40 -3.20 14.77
C CYS A 277 -4.64 -1.70 14.85
N LEU A 278 -4.06 -0.95 13.91
CA LEU A 278 -4.27 0.49 13.75
C LEU A 278 -5.13 0.70 12.50
N ASN A 279 -6.42 1.04 12.69
CA ASN A 279 -7.32 1.13 11.57
C ASN A 279 -8.49 2.07 11.91
N TYR A 280 -8.80 3.00 11.03
CA TYR A 280 -9.96 3.88 11.20
C TYR A 280 -11.24 3.17 10.78
N GLY A 281 -12.18 3.02 11.72
CA GLY A 281 -13.49 2.39 11.48
C GLY A 281 -13.51 0.86 11.49
N GLN A 282 -12.33 0.18 11.42
CA GLN A 282 -12.25 -1.29 11.29
C GLN A 282 -11.17 -1.91 12.18
N ALA A 283 -10.83 -1.28 13.31
CA ALA A 283 -9.88 -1.82 14.27
C ALA A 283 -10.53 -2.93 15.11
N TYR A 284 -10.14 -4.17 14.85
CA TYR A 284 -10.76 -5.35 15.46
C TYR A 284 -9.77 -6.52 15.59
N ALA A 285 -9.92 -7.30 16.64
CA ALA A 285 -9.28 -8.59 16.82
C ALA A 285 -10.33 -9.63 17.27
N PRO A 286 -10.30 -10.86 16.74
CA PRO A 286 -11.22 -11.93 17.18
C PRO A 286 -10.96 -12.34 18.64
N ASP A 287 -11.96 -12.92 19.27
CA ASP A 287 -11.94 -13.26 20.71
C ASP A 287 -10.79 -14.20 21.09
N GLU A 288 -10.38 -15.09 20.18
CA GLU A 288 -9.30 -16.06 20.38
C GLU A 288 -7.93 -15.41 20.62
N ILE A 289 -7.73 -14.18 20.12
CA ILE A 289 -6.46 -13.45 20.28
C ILE A 289 -6.63 -12.13 21.05
N LYS A 290 -7.80 -11.85 21.60
CA LYS A 290 -8.14 -10.59 22.26
C LYS A 290 -7.14 -10.22 23.36
N ASP A 291 -6.72 -11.20 24.16
CA ASP A 291 -5.78 -11.00 25.26
C ASP A 291 -4.32 -10.77 24.82
N LYS A 292 -4.01 -11.03 23.54
CA LYS A 292 -2.72 -10.79 22.91
C LYS A 292 -2.74 -9.58 21.96
N SER A 293 -3.83 -8.79 21.97
CA SER A 293 -4.09 -7.77 20.93
C SER A 293 -4.31 -6.39 21.49
N VAL A 294 -3.87 -5.37 20.77
CA VAL A 294 -4.19 -3.96 21.00
C VAL A 294 -4.80 -3.38 19.72
N CYS A 295 -6.07 -2.94 19.79
CA CYS A 295 -6.78 -2.35 18.66
C CYS A 295 -7.06 -0.86 18.91
N VAL A 296 -6.66 -0.01 17.96
CA VAL A 296 -6.87 1.45 18.02
C VAL A 296 -7.65 1.92 16.82
N ASN A 297 -8.87 2.41 17.06
CA ASN A 297 -9.76 2.96 16.05
C ASN A 297 -9.56 4.47 15.92
N LYS A 298 -8.51 4.89 15.21
CA LYS A 298 -8.17 6.30 14.91
C LYS A 298 -7.38 6.40 13.62
N ASP A 299 -7.15 7.63 13.14
CA ASP A 299 -6.27 7.90 12.02
C ASP A 299 -4.84 7.39 12.30
N ILE A 300 -4.26 6.67 11.35
CA ILE A 300 -2.95 6.02 11.54
C ILE A 300 -1.83 7.06 11.70
N ASP A 301 -1.89 8.19 10.99
CA ASP A 301 -0.93 9.29 11.12
C ASP A 301 -0.96 9.87 12.56
N GLU A 302 -2.16 10.07 13.13
CA GLU A 302 -2.30 10.52 14.52
C GLU A 302 -1.63 9.55 15.50
N ILE A 303 -1.88 8.24 15.33
CA ILE A 303 -1.33 7.22 16.23
C ILE A 303 0.19 7.17 16.11
N ILE A 304 0.73 7.09 14.89
CA ILE A 304 2.17 6.96 14.65
C ILE A 304 2.93 8.16 15.24
N ARG A 305 2.42 9.39 15.04
CA ARG A 305 3.02 10.60 15.64
C ARG A 305 3.02 10.61 17.17
N ARG A 306 2.07 9.94 17.81
CA ARG A 306 2.01 9.79 19.28
C ARG A 306 2.93 8.68 19.80
N LEU A 307 3.31 7.75 18.94
CA LEU A 307 4.25 6.68 19.29
C LEU A 307 5.72 7.12 19.21
N LEU A 308 6.04 8.08 18.35
CA LEU A 308 7.34 8.77 18.31
C LEU A 308 7.53 9.66 19.53
#